data_c67bf088bf71dc1d9dd0d240c674391b
#
_entry.id   c67bf088bf71dc1d9dd0d240c674391b
#
_cell.length_a   1.000
_cell.length_b   1.000
_cell.length_c   1.000
_cell.angle_alpha   90.00
_cell.angle_beta   90.00
_cell.angle_gamma   90.00
#
_symmetry.space_group_name_H-M   'P 1'
#
loop_
_entity.id
_entity.type
_entity.pdbx_description
1 polymer ?
#
loop_
_entity_poly.entity_id
_entity_poly.type
_entity_poly.pdbx_seq_one_letter_code
_entity_poly.pdbx_strand_id
1 'polypeptide(L)'
;MIWDKKTGKCIYNAIVWQDRRTYNYCSSLKKKGFEKIVKSKTGLLLDPYFSSTKIKWIINNISSAKRLLKKNRLLFGTVDTFLIWKLTKKKLHATDATNASRTMLYNIKKNQWDKELLKIFKIPIKILPIVKNSADDFSYTDKSITGKPYSIRGVIGDQQAAIIGQGCFSKAVSYTHLTLPTTYGV
;
A
#
# COMPACT_ATOMS: atom_id res chain seq x y z
N MET A 1 2.82 -3.03 -5.52
CA MET A 1 3.92 -3.66 -6.31
C MET A 1 4.59 -4.75 -5.48
N ILE A 2 5.15 -5.78 -6.13
CA ILE A 2 5.90 -6.85 -5.44
C ILE A 2 7.19 -7.11 -6.21
N TRP A 3 8.33 -7.16 -5.50
CA TRP A 3 9.65 -7.27 -6.11
C TRP A 3 10.63 -8.11 -5.29
N ASP A 4 11.72 -8.48 -5.94
CA ASP A 4 12.83 -9.18 -5.29
C ASP A 4 13.77 -8.18 -4.59
N LYS A 5 13.94 -8.31 -3.30
CA LYS A 5 14.84 -7.50 -2.46
C LYS A 5 16.29 -7.46 -2.99
N LYS A 6 16.81 -8.55 -3.54
CA LYS A 6 18.20 -8.62 -4.02
C LYS A 6 18.38 -7.87 -5.34
N THR A 7 17.55 -8.16 -6.33
CA THR A 7 17.70 -7.62 -7.69
C THR A 7 16.97 -6.30 -7.91
N GLY A 8 15.88 -6.06 -7.20
CA GLY A 8 14.97 -4.91 -7.41
C GLY A 8 14.03 -5.11 -8.59
N LYS A 9 14.02 -6.30 -9.19
CA LYS A 9 13.15 -6.62 -10.32
C LYS A 9 11.74 -6.94 -9.81
N CYS A 10 10.73 -6.25 -10.36
CA CYS A 10 9.34 -6.61 -10.13
C CYS A 10 9.06 -8.00 -10.67
N ILE A 11 8.34 -8.82 -9.89
CA ILE A 11 8.04 -10.21 -10.26
C ILE A 11 6.74 -10.35 -11.02
N TYR A 12 5.94 -9.30 -11.04
CA TYR A 12 4.69 -9.18 -11.78
C TYR A 12 4.39 -7.71 -12.03
N ASN A 13 3.59 -7.41 -13.06
CA ASN A 13 3.10 -6.06 -13.32
C ASN A 13 2.30 -5.53 -12.13
N ALA A 14 2.35 -4.23 -11.90
CA ALA A 14 1.52 -3.60 -10.87
C ALA A 14 0.04 -3.84 -11.17
N ILE A 15 -0.68 -4.42 -10.21
CA ILE A 15 -2.12 -4.62 -10.32
C ILE A 15 -2.79 -3.31 -9.89
N VAL A 16 -3.40 -2.63 -10.86
CA VAL A 16 -4.04 -1.32 -10.64
C VAL A 16 -5.35 -1.44 -9.87
N TRP A 17 -5.86 -0.31 -9.38
CA TRP A 17 -7.08 -0.26 -8.56
C TRP A 17 -8.34 -0.75 -9.29
N GLN A 18 -8.44 -0.54 -10.60
CA GLN A 18 -9.56 -0.98 -11.46
C GLN A 18 -9.64 -2.50 -11.64
N ASP A 19 -8.54 -3.21 -11.40
CA ASP A 19 -8.46 -4.65 -11.65
C ASP A 19 -9.33 -5.46 -10.67
N ARG A 20 -10.29 -6.19 -11.20
CA ARG A 20 -11.31 -6.95 -10.44
C ARG A 20 -10.97 -8.43 -10.27
N ARG A 21 -9.78 -8.91 -10.64
CA ARG A 21 -9.40 -10.35 -10.59
C ARG A 21 -9.56 -11.02 -9.23
N THR A 22 -9.59 -10.26 -8.15
CA THR A 22 -9.76 -10.78 -6.79
C THR A 22 -11.19 -10.66 -6.27
N TYR A 23 -12.17 -10.33 -7.12
CA TYR A 23 -13.57 -10.13 -6.74
C TYR A 23 -14.16 -11.36 -6.03
N ASN A 24 -13.99 -12.56 -6.62
CA ASN A 24 -14.51 -13.80 -6.05
C ASN A 24 -13.89 -14.10 -4.67
N TYR A 25 -12.61 -13.78 -4.49
CA TYR A 25 -11.96 -13.93 -3.19
C TYR A 25 -12.53 -12.94 -2.16
N CYS A 26 -12.75 -11.69 -2.51
CA CYS A 26 -13.45 -10.72 -1.65
C CYS A 26 -14.84 -11.21 -1.27
N SER A 27 -15.63 -11.67 -2.24
CA SER A 27 -16.98 -12.21 -2.02
C SER A 27 -16.97 -13.41 -1.06
N SER A 28 -16.00 -14.31 -1.20
CA SER A 28 -15.85 -15.45 -0.29
C SER A 28 -15.54 -15.02 1.16
N LEU A 29 -14.73 -13.98 1.34
CA LEU A 29 -14.42 -13.43 2.66
C LEU A 29 -15.62 -12.68 3.26
N LYS A 30 -16.42 -11.98 2.44
CA LYS A 30 -17.67 -11.33 2.88
C LYS A 30 -18.66 -12.38 3.41
N LYS A 31 -18.88 -13.46 2.66
CA LYS A 31 -19.75 -14.59 3.09
C LYS A 31 -19.30 -15.21 4.42
N LYS A 32 -17.99 -15.16 4.73
CA LYS A 32 -17.43 -15.62 6.01
C LYS A 32 -17.51 -14.58 7.14
N GLY A 33 -18.13 -13.43 6.91
CA GLY A 33 -18.33 -12.38 7.93
C GLY A 33 -17.11 -11.48 8.19
N PHE A 34 -16.02 -11.61 7.44
CA PHE A 34 -14.81 -10.83 7.68
C PHE A 34 -14.92 -9.34 7.35
N GLU A 35 -15.96 -8.90 6.63
CA GLU A 35 -16.11 -7.48 6.26
C GLU A 35 -16.26 -6.57 7.49
N LYS A 36 -16.99 -7.01 8.54
CA LYS A 36 -17.12 -6.25 9.79
C LYS A 36 -15.77 -5.98 10.44
N ILE A 37 -14.88 -6.99 10.49
CA ILE A 37 -13.56 -6.88 11.08
C ILE A 37 -12.69 -5.93 10.24
N VAL A 38 -12.68 -6.10 8.92
CA VAL A 38 -11.93 -5.21 8.02
C VAL A 38 -12.39 -3.77 8.20
N LYS A 39 -13.70 -3.50 8.11
CA LYS A 39 -14.27 -2.15 8.24
C LYS A 39 -13.95 -1.51 9.58
N SER A 40 -14.08 -2.24 10.69
CA SER A 40 -13.83 -1.69 12.04
C SER A 40 -12.38 -1.27 12.28
N LYS A 41 -11.42 -1.93 11.62
CA LYS A 41 -9.98 -1.69 11.80
C LYS A 41 -9.39 -0.73 10.77
N THR A 42 -9.92 -0.74 9.55
CA THR A 42 -9.33 0.01 8.42
C THR A 42 -10.23 1.13 7.91
N GLY A 43 -11.52 1.15 8.27
CA GLY A 43 -12.52 2.04 7.66
C GLY A 43 -12.92 1.65 6.24
N LEU A 44 -12.32 0.61 5.65
CA LEU A 44 -12.50 0.21 4.26
C LEU A 44 -13.53 -0.91 4.14
N LEU A 45 -14.24 -0.94 3.01
CA LEU A 45 -15.01 -2.10 2.59
C LEU A 45 -14.07 -3.20 2.09
N LEU A 46 -14.52 -4.45 2.13
CA LEU A 46 -13.76 -5.57 1.60
C LEU A 46 -13.94 -5.62 0.08
N ASP A 47 -13.03 -4.98 -0.66
CA ASP A 47 -13.11 -4.78 -2.10
C ASP A 47 -11.79 -5.09 -2.82
N PRO A 48 -11.84 -5.59 -4.07
CA PRO A 48 -10.65 -5.80 -4.91
C PRO A 48 -9.81 -4.56 -5.17
N TYR A 49 -10.35 -3.36 -4.98
CA TYR A 49 -9.64 -2.09 -5.11
C TYR A 49 -8.32 -2.08 -4.31
N PHE A 50 -8.34 -2.62 -3.10
CA PHE A 50 -7.25 -2.51 -2.14
C PHE A 50 -6.17 -3.60 -2.28
N SER A 51 -5.01 -3.40 -1.67
CA SER A 51 -3.79 -4.18 -1.94
C SER A 51 -3.81 -5.61 -1.42
N SER A 52 -4.44 -5.89 -0.28
CA SER A 52 -4.30 -7.18 0.42
C SER A 52 -4.66 -8.39 -0.45
N THR A 53 -5.79 -8.32 -1.15
CA THR A 53 -6.25 -9.43 -1.99
C THR A 53 -5.36 -9.62 -3.22
N LYS A 54 -4.81 -8.54 -3.76
CA LYS A 54 -3.86 -8.56 -4.88
C LYS A 54 -2.50 -9.15 -4.49
N ILE A 55 -2.01 -8.80 -3.30
CA ILE A 55 -0.79 -9.43 -2.73
C ILE A 55 -1.00 -10.94 -2.61
N LYS A 56 -2.13 -11.35 -2.03
CA LYS A 56 -2.48 -12.75 -1.89
C LYS A 56 -2.55 -13.46 -3.22
N TRP A 57 -3.17 -12.82 -4.22
CA TRP A 57 -3.26 -13.37 -5.57
C TRP A 57 -1.87 -13.61 -6.18
N ILE A 58 -0.97 -12.63 -6.11
CA ILE A 58 0.40 -12.77 -6.63
C ILE A 58 1.15 -13.90 -5.92
N ILE A 59 1.08 -13.96 -4.58
CA ILE A 59 1.75 -15.03 -3.81
C ILE A 59 1.23 -16.41 -4.22
N ASN A 60 -0.07 -16.54 -4.52
CA ASN A 60 -0.66 -17.82 -4.87
C ASN A 60 -0.41 -18.25 -6.33
N ASN A 61 -0.40 -17.30 -7.26
CA ASN A 61 -0.42 -17.61 -8.69
C ASN A 61 0.94 -17.46 -9.37
N ILE A 62 1.89 -16.74 -8.76
CA ILE A 62 3.21 -16.51 -9.35
C ILE A 62 4.25 -17.38 -8.65
N SER A 63 4.80 -18.37 -9.34
CA SER A 63 5.76 -19.33 -8.78
C SER A 63 7.02 -18.67 -8.20
N SER A 64 7.52 -17.63 -8.86
CA SER A 64 8.65 -16.82 -8.38
C SER A 64 8.35 -16.12 -7.06
N ALA A 65 7.10 -15.67 -6.81
CA ALA A 65 6.68 -15.06 -5.55
C ALA A 65 6.81 -16.05 -4.38
N LYS A 66 6.30 -17.26 -4.55
CA LYS A 66 6.41 -18.33 -3.53
C LYS A 66 7.87 -18.66 -3.21
N ARG A 67 8.70 -18.78 -4.26
CA ARG A 67 10.14 -19.07 -4.12
C ARG A 67 10.87 -17.95 -3.38
N LEU A 68 10.62 -16.68 -3.75
CA LEU A 68 11.25 -15.53 -3.10
C LEU A 68 10.78 -15.34 -1.67
N LEU A 69 9.51 -15.64 -1.38
CA LEU A 69 8.96 -15.59 -0.03
C LEU A 69 9.66 -16.60 0.91
N LYS A 70 9.88 -17.84 0.44
CA LYS A 70 10.64 -18.85 1.19
C LYS A 70 12.10 -18.42 1.46
N LYS A 71 12.71 -17.69 0.50
CA LYS A 71 14.08 -17.17 0.61
C LYS A 71 14.19 -15.83 1.37
N ASN A 72 13.11 -15.32 1.97
CA ASN A 72 13.05 -14.00 2.62
C ASN A 72 13.50 -12.83 1.70
N ARG A 73 13.21 -12.93 0.41
CA ARG A 73 13.60 -11.95 -0.61
C ARG A 73 12.42 -11.21 -1.23
N LEU A 74 11.19 -11.56 -0.86
CA LEU A 74 10.00 -10.90 -1.38
C LEU A 74 9.73 -9.62 -0.59
N LEU A 75 9.51 -8.51 -1.29
CA LEU A 75 9.04 -7.25 -0.71
C LEU A 75 7.75 -6.82 -1.39
N PHE A 76 6.88 -6.20 -0.61
CA PHE A 76 5.67 -5.52 -1.07
C PHE A 76 5.75 -4.02 -0.74
N GLY A 77 5.13 -3.22 -1.57
CA GLY A 77 4.86 -1.81 -1.31
C GLY A 77 3.85 -1.23 -2.28
N THR A 78 3.24 -0.14 -1.90
CA THR A 78 2.57 0.81 -2.76
C THR A 78 3.62 1.53 -3.63
N VAL A 79 3.22 2.38 -4.52
CA VAL A 79 4.13 3.02 -5.48
C VAL A 79 5.19 3.88 -4.78
N ASP A 80 4.80 4.60 -3.74
CA ASP A 80 5.67 5.39 -2.87
C ASP A 80 6.80 4.57 -2.26
N THR A 81 6.45 3.42 -1.66
CA THR A 81 7.43 2.49 -1.08
C THR A 81 8.45 2.02 -2.10
N PHE A 82 8.00 1.68 -3.30
CA PHE A 82 8.89 1.21 -4.36
C PHE A 82 9.82 2.33 -4.84
N LEU A 83 9.31 3.56 -4.97
CA LEU A 83 10.10 4.72 -5.34
C LEU A 83 11.16 5.05 -4.28
N ILE A 84 10.77 5.13 -3.01
CA ILE A 84 11.72 5.34 -1.91
C ILE A 84 12.82 4.28 -1.93
N TRP A 85 12.42 3.01 -2.03
CA TRP A 85 13.36 1.90 -2.05
C TRP A 85 14.32 1.96 -3.25
N LYS A 86 13.86 2.41 -4.41
CA LYS A 86 14.71 2.65 -5.59
C LYS A 86 15.60 3.87 -5.40
N LEU A 87 15.03 5.02 -5.04
CA LEU A 87 15.75 6.28 -4.89
C LEU A 87 16.83 6.21 -3.80
N THR A 88 16.59 5.48 -2.73
CA THR A 88 17.58 5.25 -1.67
C THR A 88 18.55 4.09 -1.98
N LYS A 89 18.55 3.57 -3.20
CA LYS A 89 19.39 2.42 -3.63
C LYS A 89 19.25 1.22 -2.69
N LYS A 90 18.00 0.85 -2.38
CA LYS A 90 17.62 -0.32 -1.54
C LYS A 90 17.90 -0.17 -0.04
N LYS A 91 18.23 1.02 0.45
CA LYS A 91 18.54 1.25 1.87
C LYS A 91 17.30 1.31 2.74
N LEU A 92 16.18 1.85 2.22
CA LEU A 92 14.97 2.06 3.00
C LEU A 92 13.75 1.41 2.34
N HIS A 93 13.07 0.54 3.08
CA HIS A 93 11.78 -0.05 2.71
C HIS A 93 10.71 0.52 3.65
N ALA A 94 10.15 1.65 3.30
CA ALA A 94 9.21 2.42 4.10
C ALA A 94 8.04 2.94 3.29
N THR A 95 6.94 3.20 3.97
CA THR A 95 5.75 3.90 3.49
C THR A 95 5.26 4.84 4.58
N ASP A 96 4.27 5.69 4.27
CA ASP A 96 3.58 6.48 5.28
C ASP A 96 2.23 5.87 5.68
N ALA A 97 1.63 6.42 6.75
CA ALA A 97 0.36 5.95 7.27
C ALA A 97 -0.80 6.10 6.26
N THR A 98 -0.79 7.13 5.41
CA THR A 98 -1.86 7.37 4.43
C THR A 98 -1.86 6.30 3.35
N ASN A 99 -0.70 5.96 2.78
CA ASN A 99 -0.56 4.86 1.82
C ASN A 99 -0.81 3.49 2.47
N ALA A 100 -0.28 3.25 3.67
CA ALA A 100 -0.52 2.01 4.41
C ALA A 100 -2.03 1.78 4.66
N SER A 101 -2.78 2.83 4.98
CA SER A 101 -4.24 2.76 5.23
C SER A 101 -5.03 2.22 4.04
N ARG A 102 -4.52 2.35 2.81
CA ARG A 102 -5.19 1.87 1.58
C ARG A 102 -4.94 0.40 1.25
N THR A 103 -4.31 -0.35 2.14
CA THR A 103 -3.92 -1.75 1.88
C THR A 103 -4.90 -2.80 2.39
N MET A 104 -5.86 -2.46 3.26
CA MET A 104 -6.67 -3.37 4.11
C MET A 104 -5.84 -4.22 5.09
N LEU A 105 -4.60 -3.82 5.39
CA LEU A 105 -3.71 -4.52 6.32
C LEU A 105 -3.31 -3.67 7.52
N TYR A 106 -3.56 -2.36 7.42
CA TYR A 106 -3.18 -1.35 8.41
C TYR A 106 -4.35 -0.98 9.31
N ASN A 107 -4.14 -1.05 10.61
CA ASN A 107 -5.12 -0.64 11.63
C ASN A 107 -4.99 0.86 11.87
N ILE A 108 -5.94 1.64 11.38
CA ILE A 108 -5.93 3.11 11.48
C ILE A 108 -6.14 3.64 12.90
N LYS A 109 -6.67 2.80 13.81
CA LYS A 109 -6.85 3.17 15.23
C LYS A 109 -5.58 2.95 16.05
N LYS A 110 -4.78 1.94 15.67
CA LYS A 110 -3.54 1.56 16.37
C LYS A 110 -2.28 2.04 15.66
N ASN A 111 -2.41 2.62 14.48
CA ASN A 111 -1.32 3.07 13.61
C ASN A 111 -0.25 2.00 13.37
N GLN A 112 -0.66 0.78 13.03
CA GLN A 112 0.25 -0.34 12.78
C GLN A 112 -0.35 -1.40 11.84
N TRP A 113 0.52 -2.25 11.27
CA TRP A 113 0.08 -3.46 10.59
C TRP A 113 -0.68 -4.37 11.54
N ASP A 114 -1.89 -4.79 11.17
CA ASP A 114 -2.78 -5.55 12.05
C ASP A 114 -2.59 -7.06 11.89
N LYS A 115 -2.19 -7.72 12.98
CA LYS A 115 -1.91 -9.17 12.99
C LYS A 115 -3.11 -10.02 12.56
N GLU A 116 -4.33 -9.63 12.91
CA GLU A 116 -5.55 -10.36 12.55
C GLU A 116 -5.86 -10.19 11.06
N LEU A 117 -5.75 -8.98 10.51
CA LEU A 117 -5.90 -8.75 9.08
C LEU A 117 -4.84 -9.52 8.28
N LEU A 118 -3.59 -9.52 8.73
CA LEU A 118 -2.52 -10.31 8.11
C LEU A 118 -2.85 -11.80 8.10
N LYS A 119 -3.45 -12.33 9.18
CA LYS A 119 -3.91 -13.72 9.27
C LYS A 119 -5.07 -14.01 8.32
N ILE A 120 -6.08 -13.13 8.26
CA ILE A 120 -7.25 -13.26 7.35
C ILE A 120 -6.78 -13.34 5.89
N PHE A 121 -5.93 -12.42 5.47
CA PHE A 121 -5.42 -12.37 4.09
C PHE A 121 -4.23 -13.32 3.85
N LYS A 122 -3.71 -13.99 4.89
CA LYS A 122 -2.55 -14.91 4.85
C LYS A 122 -1.33 -14.21 4.23
N ILE A 123 -1.01 -13.01 4.70
CA ILE A 123 0.13 -12.20 4.26
C ILE A 123 1.17 -12.13 5.39
N PRO A 124 2.42 -12.53 5.12
CA PRO A 124 3.48 -12.46 6.12
C PRO A 124 3.93 -11.01 6.35
N ILE A 125 4.02 -10.58 7.59
CA ILE A 125 4.43 -9.21 7.95
C ILE A 125 5.83 -8.84 7.40
N LYS A 126 6.72 -9.82 7.28
CA LYS A 126 8.11 -9.62 6.83
C LYS A 126 8.27 -9.06 5.40
N ILE A 127 7.20 -9.08 4.59
CA ILE A 127 7.23 -8.47 3.25
C ILE A 127 6.77 -7.03 3.24
N LEU A 128 6.21 -6.52 4.34
CA LEU A 128 5.63 -5.19 4.44
C LEU A 128 6.69 -4.14 4.82
N PRO A 129 6.54 -2.89 4.33
CA PRO A 129 7.42 -1.79 4.71
C PRO A 129 7.21 -1.36 6.17
N ILE A 130 8.19 -0.67 6.75
CA ILE A 130 7.97 0.10 7.96
C ILE A 130 7.04 1.27 7.64
N VAL A 131 6.16 1.61 8.59
CA VAL A 131 5.24 2.74 8.43
C VAL A 131 5.76 3.91 9.23
N LYS A 132 5.86 5.07 8.60
CA LYS A 132 6.30 6.35 9.16
C LYS A 132 5.18 7.38 9.11
N ASN A 133 5.38 8.53 9.76
CA ASN A 133 4.51 9.68 9.56
C ASN A 133 4.69 10.24 8.14
N SER A 134 3.66 10.93 7.61
CA SER A 134 3.75 11.52 6.26
C SER A 134 4.85 12.59 6.18
N ALA A 135 5.06 13.36 7.25
CA ALA A 135 6.22 14.26 7.43
C ALA A 135 7.22 13.57 8.35
N ASP A 136 8.26 12.95 7.78
CA ASP A 136 9.27 12.18 8.53
C ASP A 136 10.58 12.13 7.72
N ASP A 137 11.61 11.56 8.30
CA ASP A 137 12.87 11.30 7.61
C ASP A 137 12.81 9.98 6.83
N PHE A 138 12.64 10.07 5.51
CA PHE A 138 12.70 8.95 4.58
C PHE A 138 14.10 8.81 3.96
N SER A 139 15.16 9.33 4.61
CA SER A 139 16.54 9.26 4.14
C SER A 139 16.84 10.20 2.95
N TYR A 140 17.92 9.93 2.25
CA TYR A 140 18.37 10.69 1.09
C TYR A 140 18.34 9.82 -0.17
N THR A 141 18.12 10.48 -1.30
CA THR A 141 18.32 9.82 -2.60
C THR A 141 19.80 9.47 -2.80
N ASP A 142 20.06 8.39 -3.50
CA ASP A 142 21.45 8.04 -3.85
C ASP A 142 21.95 8.91 -5.01
N LYS A 143 23.15 9.49 -4.84
CA LYS A 143 23.78 10.38 -5.84
C LYS A 143 23.93 9.73 -7.23
N SER A 144 24.06 8.41 -7.29
CA SER A 144 24.17 7.69 -8.58
C SER A 144 22.86 7.66 -9.37
N ILE A 145 21.74 8.05 -8.75
CA ILE A 145 20.41 8.08 -9.38
C ILE A 145 20.01 9.52 -9.70
N THR A 146 20.28 10.44 -8.79
CA THR A 146 19.78 11.83 -8.85
C THR A 146 20.88 12.87 -9.06
N GLY A 147 22.13 12.45 -9.28
CA GLY A 147 23.31 13.33 -9.45
C GLY A 147 23.86 13.85 -8.13
N LYS A 148 23.02 14.30 -7.23
CA LYS A 148 23.36 14.68 -5.85
C LYS A 148 22.32 14.14 -4.86
N PRO A 149 22.66 13.99 -3.56
CA PRO A 149 21.69 13.53 -2.58
C PRO A 149 20.64 14.60 -2.28
N TYR A 150 19.36 14.22 -2.37
CA TYR A 150 18.23 15.05 -1.92
C TYR A 150 17.57 14.37 -0.73
N SER A 151 17.22 15.14 0.30
CA SER A 151 16.47 14.62 1.45
C SER A 151 15.02 14.33 1.05
N ILE A 152 14.51 13.18 1.47
CA ILE A 152 13.09 12.81 1.31
C ILE A 152 12.42 13.04 2.66
N ARG A 153 11.64 14.12 2.79
CA ARG A 153 11.04 14.55 4.07
C ARG A 153 9.53 14.41 4.11
N GLY A 154 8.90 14.04 3.01
CA GLY A 154 7.46 13.87 2.95
C GLY A 154 7.06 12.75 2.00
N VAL A 155 6.11 11.94 2.45
CA VAL A 155 5.45 10.88 1.66
C VAL A 155 4.00 10.86 2.06
N ILE A 156 3.10 10.98 1.07
CA ILE A 156 1.67 11.08 1.33
C ILE A 156 0.89 10.48 0.15
N GLY A 157 -0.25 9.85 0.42
CA GLY A 157 -1.16 9.38 -0.63
C GLY A 157 -1.77 10.55 -1.41
N ASP A 158 -2.05 10.34 -2.69
CA ASP A 158 -2.55 11.36 -3.62
C ASP A 158 -3.80 12.09 -3.13
N GLN A 159 -4.79 11.35 -2.64
CA GLN A 159 -6.03 11.94 -2.13
C GLN A 159 -5.80 12.76 -0.85
N GLN A 160 -4.96 12.27 0.06
CA GLN A 160 -4.61 13.00 1.28
C GLN A 160 -3.77 14.24 0.96
N ALA A 161 -2.87 14.14 -0.02
CA ALA A 161 -2.14 15.30 -0.51
C ALA A 161 -3.08 16.35 -1.11
N ALA A 162 -4.08 15.93 -1.89
CA ALA A 162 -5.08 16.81 -2.45
C ALA A 162 -5.92 17.53 -1.36
N ILE A 163 -6.29 16.84 -0.28
CA ILE A 163 -6.98 17.45 0.87
C ILE A 163 -6.15 18.60 1.46
N ILE A 164 -4.87 18.36 1.68
CA ILE A 164 -3.97 19.38 2.23
C ILE A 164 -3.76 20.52 1.23
N GLY A 165 -3.50 20.19 -0.03
CA GLY A 165 -3.26 21.18 -1.09
C GLY A 165 -4.47 22.08 -1.36
N GLN A 166 -5.68 21.59 -1.18
CA GLN A 166 -6.92 22.35 -1.29
C GLN A 166 -7.33 23.06 0.02
N GLY A 167 -6.56 22.93 1.09
CA GLY A 167 -6.92 23.50 2.39
C GLY A 167 -8.20 22.93 3.00
N CYS A 168 -8.58 21.69 2.64
CA CYS A 168 -9.82 21.06 3.03
C CYS A 168 -9.70 20.42 4.42
N PHE A 169 -9.62 21.22 5.48
CA PHE A 169 -9.45 20.72 6.85
C PHE A 169 -10.77 20.47 7.60
N SER A 170 -11.93 20.79 7.01
CA SER A 170 -13.25 20.47 7.54
C SER A 170 -13.94 19.38 6.74
N LYS A 171 -14.85 18.62 7.40
CA LYS A 171 -15.50 17.45 6.78
C LYS A 171 -16.27 17.76 5.49
N ALA A 172 -17.06 18.84 5.48
CA ALA A 172 -17.90 19.20 4.33
C ALA A 172 -17.05 19.60 3.10
N VAL A 173 -15.98 20.34 3.30
CA VAL A 173 -15.10 20.83 2.22
C VAL A 173 -14.39 19.68 1.50
N SER A 174 -13.89 18.70 2.24
CA SER A 174 -13.25 17.49 1.66
C SER A 174 -14.18 16.75 0.70
N TYR A 175 -15.44 16.59 1.08
CA TYR A 175 -16.41 15.86 0.26
C TYR A 175 -16.68 16.59 -1.06
N THR A 176 -16.99 17.89 -1.02
CA THR A 176 -17.36 18.66 -2.22
C THR A 176 -16.22 18.82 -3.23
N HIS A 177 -14.99 19.01 -2.77
CA HIS A 177 -13.84 19.24 -3.64
C HIS A 177 -13.19 17.97 -4.22
N LEU A 178 -13.30 16.83 -3.54
CA LEU A 178 -12.59 15.60 -3.94
C LEU A 178 -13.50 14.54 -4.57
N THR A 179 -14.80 14.53 -4.29
CA THR A 179 -15.70 13.47 -4.78
C THR A 179 -16.52 13.89 -6.00
N LEU A 180 -16.96 15.12 -6.11
CA LEU A 180 -17.76 15.58 -7.24
C LEU A 180 -17.05 15.52 -8.60
N PRO A 181 -15.78 15.91 -8.75
CA PRO A 181 -15.09 15.81 -10.02
C PRO A 181 -14.88 14.39 -10.54
N THR A 182 -14.86 13.39 -9.67
CA THR A 182 -14.64 11.98 -10.05
C THR A 182 -15.92 11.25 -10.44
N THR A 183 -17.10 11.80 -10.16
CA THR A 183 -18.40 11.21 -10.52
C THR A 183 -18.91 11.61 -11.90
N TYR A 184 -18.35 12.63 -12.53
CA TYR A 184 -18.75 13.11 -13.85
C TYR A 184 -17.85 12.67 -15.02
N GLY A 185 -16.93 11.73 -14.77
CA GLY A 185 -15.96 11.24 -15.75
C GLY A 185 -16.11 9.77 -16.12
N VAL A 186 -17.36 9.21 -16.04
CA VAL A 186 -17.65 7.85 -16.52
C VAL A 186 -18.90 7.91 -17.38
#